data_3344e605803d87610634d78fe017df01
#
_entry.id   3344e605803d87610634d78fe017df01
#
_cell.length_a   1.000
_cell.length_b   1.000
_cell.length_c   1.000
_cell.angle_alpha   90.00
_cell.angle_beta   90.00
_cell.angle_gamma   90.00
#
_symmetry.space_group_name_H-M   'P 1'
#
loop_
_entity.id
_entity.type
_entity.pdbx_description
1 polymer ?
#
loop_
_entity_poly.entity_id
_entity_poly.type
_entity_poly.pdbx_seq_one_letter_code
_entity_poly.pdbx_strand_id
1 'polypeptide(L)'
;THLLCRPGEVKGEVEIPPGTGLVGINSMVRHSVAGSPYSDTRIGAFMGKKIINDIRARTGRGALDYLTELTVEEFRAQYASEIPDKMVGSQFLTKHKTHDDPVTKIQPDATYRVAGPTRHPVEENERVLRFMEALRAAKNGDEKSLTAAGECMYGAHESYRDNCQLS
;
A
#
# COMPACT_ATOMS: atom_id res chain seq x y z
N THR A 1 0.00 -19.36 -0.67
CA THR A 1 -1.13 -18.93 -1.52
C THR A 1 -0.97 -17.47 -1.91
N HIS A 2 -1.18 -17.14 -3.17
CA HIS A 2 -1.26 -15.76 -3.67
C HIS A 2 -2.73 -15.33 -3.63
N LEU A 3 -3.04 -14.38 -2.75
CA LEU A 3 -4.36 -13.79 -2.61
C LEU A 3 -4.35 -12.37 -3.15
N LEU A 4 -5.19 -12.08 -4.14
CA LEU A 4 -5.48 -10.73 -4.58
C LEU A 4 -6.65 -10.19 -3.76
N CYS A 5 -6.42 -9.18 -2.92
CA CYS A 5 -7.45 -8.59 -2.04
C CYS A 5 -8.32 -7.53 -2.73
N ARG A 6 -8.73 -7.78 -3.99
CA ARG A 6 -9.58 -6.91 -4.81
C ARG A 6 -10.63 -7.72 -5.60
N PRO A 7 -11.76 -8.09 -5.07
CA PRO A 7 -12.28 -8.07 -3.69
C PRO A 7 -11.79 -9.22 -2.81
N GLY A 8 -11.13 -10.22 -3.35
CA GLY A 8 -10.59 -11.38 -2.67
C GLY A 8 -10.59 -12.58 -3.62
N GLU A 9 -9.48 -12.79 -4.34
CA GLU A 9 -9.35 -13.83 -5.35
C GLU A 9 -8.06 -14.60 -5.16
N VAL A 10 -8.14 -15.91 -5.09
CA VAL A 10 -6.96 -16.78 -5.07
C VAL A 10 -6.40 -16.86 -6.48
N LYS A 11 -5.22 -16.30 -6.70
CA LYS A 11 -4.53 -16.28 -7.99
C LYS A 11 -3.60 -17.50 -8.19
N GLY A 12 -3.31 -18.25 -7.14
CA GLY A 12 -2.48 -19.42 -7.21
C GLY A 12 -1.64 -19.66 -5.97
N GLU A 13 -0.65 -20.51 -6.12
CA GLU A 13 0.27 -20.86 -5.05
C GLU A 13 1.72 -20.57 -5.47
N VAL A 14 2.53 -20.24 -4.46
CA VAL A 14 3.97 -20.11 -4.60
C VAL A 14 4.59 -21.06 -3.58
N GLU A 15 5.38 -21.98 -4.07
CA GLU A 15 6.10 -22.94 -3.24
C GLU A 15 7.29 -22.24 -2.57
N ILE A 16 7.55 -22.58 -1.32
CA ILE A 16 8.76 -22.16 -0.63
C ILE A 16 9.90 -23.02 -1.16
N PRO A 17 11.03 -22.43 -1.63
CA PRO A 17 12.15 -23.18 -2.17
C PRO A 17 12.71 -24.20 -1.18
N PRO A 18 13.15 -25.37 -1.63
CA PRO A 18 13.78 -26.37 -0.77
C PRO A 18 14.96 -25.79 0.00
N GLY A 19 15.14 -26.20 1.25
CA GLY A 19 16.22 -25.71 2.12
C GLY A 19 15.96 -24.33 2.75
N THR A 20 14.82 -23.70 2.46
CA THR A 20 14.41 -22.41 3.05
C THR A 20 13.45 -22.65 4.20
N GLY A 21 13.65 -21.95 5.33
CA GLY A 21 12.76 -21.95 6.47
C GLY A 21 12.08 -20.61 6.67
N LEU A 22 10.82 -20.60 7.12
CA LEU A 22 10.15 -19.41 7.60
C LEU A 22 10.17 -19.41 9.13
N VAL A 23 10.63 -18.31 9.72
CA VAL A 23 10.68 -18.14 11.18
C VAL A 23 9.83 -16.94 11.56
N GLY A 24 8.87 -17.17 12.45
CA GLY A 24 8.07 -16.10 13.07
C GLY A 24 8.66 -15.75 14.45
N ILE A 25 8.97 -14.48 14.65
CA ILE A 25 9.44 -13.97 15.94
C ILE A 25 8.34 -13.09 16.53
N ASN A 26 7.88 -13.43 17.73
CA ASN A 26 6.91 -12.61 18.43
C ASN A 26 7.60 -11.36 18.98
N SER A 27 7.17 -10.18 18.49
CA SER A 27 7.69 -8.89 18.96
C SER A 27 7.28 -8.52 20.39
N MET A 28 6.35 -9.27 21.00
CA MET A 28 5.72 -8.98 22.30
C MET A 28 4.96 -7.64 22.35
N VAL A 29 4.87 -6.92 21.24
CA VAL A 29 4.09 -5.69 21.12
C VAL A 29 2.67 -6.02 20.71
N ARG A 30 1.69 -5.54 21.49
CA ARG A 30 0.27 -5.68 21.14
C ARG A 30 -0.14 -4.51 20.24
N HIS A 31 -0.59 -4.84 19.04
CA HIS A 31 -1.19 -3.86 18.12
C HIS A 31 -2.70 -3.79 18.35
N SER A 32 -3.22 -2.56 18.35
CA SER A 32 -4.65 -2.31 18.25
C SER A 32 -4.98 -1.78 16.85
N VAL A 33 -5.61 -2.60 16.04
CA VAL A 33 -6.13 -2.19 14.72
C VAL A 33 -7.27 -1.18 14.82
N ALA A 34 -7.84 -0.98 16.00
CA ALA A 34 -8.86 0.02 16.28
C ALA A 34 -8.25 1.36 16.78
N GLY A 35 -6.93 1.49 16.82
CA GLY A 35 -6.25 2.69 17.29
C GLY A 35 -6.17 3.80 16.24
N SER A 36 -6.04 5.05 16.70
CA SER A 36 -5.91 6.25 15.87
C SER A 36 -4.87 6.13 14.74
N PRO A 37 -3.62 5.61 14.97
CA PRO A 37 -2.61 5.58 13.90
C PRO A 37 -3.02 4.77 12.68
N TYR A 38 -3.67 3.62 12.87
CA TYR A 38 -4.16 2.80 11.74
C TYR A 38 -5.29 3.50 10.99
N SER A 39 -6.26 4.06 11.72
CA SER A 39 -7.38 4.80 11.14
C SER A 39 -6.90 6.02 10.37
N ASP A 40 -5.94 6.77 10.90
CA ASP A 40 -5.40 7.96 10.25
C ASP A 40 -4.62 7.61 8.97
N THR A 41 -3.83 6.53 8.98
CA THR A 41 -3.16 6.00 7.80
C THR A 41 -4.17 5.57 6.73
N ARG A 42 -5.24 4.88 7.15
CA ARG A 42 -6.32 4.48 6.24
C ARG A 42 -7.01 5.70 5.63
N ILE A 43 -7.38 6.70 6.42
CA ILE A 43 -7.96 7.96 5.94
C ILE A 43 -7.03 8.61 4.91
N GLY A 44 -5.74 8.72 5.22
CA GLY A 44 -4.75 9.29 4.32
C GLY A 44 -4.67 8.59 2.96
N ALA A 45 -4.69 7.26 2.94
CA ALA A 45 -4.70 6.49 1.71
C ALA A 45 -5.98 6.74 0.86
N PHE A 46 -7.15 6.79 1.51
CA PHE A 46 -8.40 7.09 0.82
C PHE A 46 -8.51 8.55 0.37
N MET A 47 -7.92 9.50 1.13
CA MET A 47 -7.78 10.89 0.66
C MET A 47 -6.93 10.95 -0.62
N GLY A 48 -5.80 10.26 -0.65
CA GLY A 48 -4.94 10.19 -1.83
C GLY A 48 -5.63 9.52 -3.02
N LYS A 49 -6.35 8.42 -2.81
CA LYS A 49 -7.16 7.78 -3.87
C LYS A 49 -8.18 8.77 -4.45
N LYS A 50 -8.86 9.53 -3.59
CA LYS A 50 -9.83 10.55 -4.04
C LYS A 50 -9.17 11.65 -4.85
N ILE A 51 -8.01 12.15 -4.43
CA ILE A 51 -7.22 13.15 -5.19
C ILE A 51 -6.88 12.60 -6.59
N ILE A 52 -6.39 11.36 -6.67
CA ILE A 52 -6.08 10.70 -7.94
C ILE A 52 -7.33 10.58 -8.80
N ASN A 53 -8.45 10.14 -8.24
CA ASN A 53 -9.70 10.01 -8.98
C ASN A 53 -10.23 11.35 -9.50
N ASP A 54 -10.04 12.43 -8.76
CA ASP A 54 -10.39 13.77 -9.24
C ASP A 54 -9.49 14.24 -10.39
N ILE A 55 -8.20 13.88 -10.38
CA ILE A 55 -7.29 14.13 -11.50
C ILE A 55 -7.71 13.32 -12.72
N ARG A 56 -7.99 12.03 -12.54
CA ARG A 56 -8.45 11.12 -13.60
C ARG A 56 -9.73 11.59 -14.25
N ALA A 57 -10.70 12.03 -13.48
CA ALA A 57 -11.95 12.59 -13.98
C ALA A 57 -11.73 13.82 -14.87
N ARG A 58 -10.82 14.73 -14.47
CA ARG A 58 -10.45 15.91 -15.26
C ARG A 58 -9.74 15.58 -16.58
N THR A 59 -9.09 14.42 -16.63
CA THR A 59 -8.37 13.93 -17.82
C THR A 59 -9.17 12.89 -18.62
N GLY A 60 -10.46 12.71 -18.32
CA GLY A 60 -11.35 11.78 -19.02
C GLY A 60 -11.09 10.31 -18.74
N ARG A 61 -10.38 9.98 -17.64
CA ARG A 61 -10.10 8.60 -17.24
C ARG A 61 -11.13 8.10 -16.22
N GLY A 62 -11.40 6.80 -16.24
CA GLY A 62 -12.24 6.15 -15.23
C GLY A 62 -11.63 6.24 -13.82
N ALA A 63 -12.49 6.24 -12.79
CA ALA A 63 -12.05 6.19 -11.41
C ALA A 63 -11.40 4.84 -11.08
N LEU A 64 -10.46 4.86 -10.13
CA LEU A 64 -9.89 3.66 -9.53
C LEU A 64 -10.79 3.17 -8.39
N ASP A 65 -11.04 1.89 -8.35
CA ASP A 65 -11.63 1.24 -7.19
C ASP A 65 -10.54 1.01 -6.11
N TYR A 66 -9.32 0.67 -6.55
CA TYR A 66 -8.18 0.38 -5.67
C TYR A 66 -6.90 1.08 -6.15
N LEU A 67 -6.11 1.61 -5.22
CA LEU A 67 -4.79 2.19 -5.52
C LEU A 67 -3.83 1.19 -6.17
N THR A 68 -4.00 -0.09 -5.86
CA THR A 68 -3.21 -1.20 -6.43
C THR A 68 -3.53 -1.51 -7.90
N GLU A 69 -4.44 -0.78 -8.54
CA GLU A 69 -4.63 -0.82 -9.98
C GLU A 69 -3.59 -0.01 -10.74
N LEU A 70 -2.92 0.91 -10.04
CA LEU A 70 -1.82 1.69 -10.62
C LEU A 70 -0.52 0.88 -10.62
N THR A 71 0.25 1.05 -11.68
CA THR A 71 1.67 0.68 -11.63
C THR A 71 2.45 1.75 -10.87
N VAL A 72 3.61 1.38 -10.33
CA VAL A 72 4.52 2.33 -9.67
C VAL A 72 4.97 3.42 -10.64
N GLU A 73 5.23 3.06 -11.90
CA GLU A 73 5.61 3.99 -12.95
C GLU A 73 4.50 5.02 -13.23
N GLU A 74 3.26 4.57 -13.44
CA GLU A 74 2.12 5.45 -13.67
C GLU A 74 1.90 6.38 -12.46
N PHE A 75 1.95 5.83 -11.26
CA PHE A 75 1.80 6.61 -10.03
C PHE A 75 2.84 7.73 -9.94
N ARG A 76 4.13 7.40 -10.14
CA ARG A 76 5.22 8.36 -10.06
C ARG A 76 5.16 9.43 -11.14
N ALA A 77 4.84 9.03 -12.36
CA ALA A 77 4.82 9.94 -13.50
C ALA A 77 3.63 10.91 -13.50
N GLN A 78 2.48 10.49 -12.97
CA GLN A 78 1.23 11.24 -13.19
C GLN A 78 0.59 11.78 -11.91
N TYR A 79 0.86 11.19 -10.75
CA TYR A 79 0.09 11.50 -9.54
C TYR A 79 0.96 11.89 -8.34
N ALA A 80 2.17 11.37 -8.22
CA ALA A 80 2.97 11.53 -7.00
C ALA A 80 3.21 13.00 -6.62
N SER A 81 3.45 13.87 -7.60
CA SER A 81 3.68 15.31 -7.38
C SER A 81 2.42 16.09 -6.98
N GLU A 82 1.24 15.54 -7.26
CA GLU A 82 -0.05 16.17 -6.99
C GLU A 82 -0.60 15.83 -5.59
N ILE A 83 0.02 14.88 -4.91
CA ILE A 83 -0.42 14.40 -3.61
C ILE A 83 0.41 15.07 -2.51
N PRO A 84 -0.19 15.88 -1.64
CA PRO A 84 0.54 16.54 -0.56
C PRO A 84 1.03 15.53 0.49
N ASP A 85 2.17 15.81 1.12
CA ASP A 85 2.66 14.98 2.22
C ASP A 85 1.66 14.92 3.36
N LYS A 86 1.06 16.07 3.70
CA LYS A 86 0.03 16.20 4.74
C LYS A 86 -1.08 17.13 4.26
N MET A 87 -2.29 16.90 4.78
CA MET A 87 -3.45 17.75 4.49
C MET A 87 -4.37 17.82 5.70
N VAL A 88 -4.86 19.00 6.00
CA VAL A 88 -5.87 19.20 7.05
C VAL A 88 -7.23 18.71 6.56
N GLY A 89 -8.00 18.05 7.43
CA GLY A 89 -9.30 17.48 7.08
C GLY A 89 -10.26 18.50 6.49
N SER A 90 -10.37 19.70 7.07
CA SER A 90 -11.22 20.78 6.55
C SER A 90 -10.83 21.24 5.14
N GLN A 91 -9.54 21.30 4.84
CA GLN A 91 -9.05 21.64 3.50
C GLN A 91 -9.45 20.57 2.48
N PHE A 92 -9.29 19.31 2.86
CA PHE A 92 -9.68 18.19 2.00
C PHE A 92 -11.20 18.20 1.75
N LEU A 93 -12.02 18.33 2.80
CA LEU A 93 -13.48 18.36 2.70
C LEU A 93 -13.97 19.51 1.82
N THR A 94 -13.34 20.67 1.91
CA THR A 94 -13.66 21.83 1.06
C THR A 94 -13.38 21.53 -0.42
N LYS A 95 -12.22 20.93 -0.72
CA LYS A 95 -11.76 20.73 -2.09
C LYS A 95 -12.33 19.46 -2.75
N HIS A 96 -12.43 18.37 -2.00
CA HIS A 96 -12.75 17.02 -2.49
C HIS A 96 -14.07 16.46 -1.96
N LYS A 97 -14.73 17.19 -1.02
CA LYS A 97 -16.00 16.85 -0.35
C LYS A 97 -15.90 15.66 0.60
N THR A 98 -15.56 14.47 0.11
CA THR A 98 -15.42 13.27 0.92
C THR A 98 -14.54 12.26 0.21
N HIS A 99 -14.11 11.21 0.90
CA HIS A 99 -13.57 9.99 0.32
C HIS A 99 -14.64 8.87 0.32
N ASP A 100 -14.35 7.77 -0.33
CA ASP A 100 -15.26 6.63 -0.50
C ASP A 100 -15.03 5.46 0.49
N ASP A 101 -14.29 5.69 1.57
CA ASP A 101 -14.16 4.70 2.64
C ASP A 101 -15.44 4.64 3.48
N PRO A 102 -16.15 3.49 3.53
CA PRO A 102 -17.36 3.37 4.32
C PRO A 102 -17.12 3.25 5.83
N VAL A 103 -15.86 3.05 6.25
CA VAL A 103 -15.50 2.73 7.65
C VAL A 103 -15.02 3.95 8.41
N THR A 104 -14.21 4.80 7.77
CA THR A 104 -13.61 5.95 8.45
C THR A 104 -14.24 7.27 8.02
N LYS A 105 -14.12 8.28 8.89
CA LYS A 105 -14.60 9.65 8.63
C LYS A 105 -13.49 10.65 8.84
N ILE A 106 -13.37 11.62 7.95
CA ILE A 106 -12.41 12.71 8.06
C ILE A 106 -12.86 13.66 9.15
N GLN A 107 -11.98 13.90 10.14
CA GLN A 107 -12.18 14.93 11.14
C GLN A 107 -11.67 16.27 10.61
N PRO A 108 -12.48 17.35 10.60
CA PRO A 108 -12.09 18.63 9.99
C PRO A 108 -10.82 19.24 10.59
N ASP A 109 -10.60 19.07 11.88
CA ASP A 109 -9.50 19.68 12.63
C ASP A 109 -8.23 18.81 12.66
N ALA A 110 -8.32 17.56 12.19
CA ALA A 110 -7.17 16.65 12.14
C ALA A 110 -6.29 16.90 10.90
N THR A 111 -5.01 16.64 11.04
CA THR A 111 -4.05 16.65 9.93
C THR A 111 -3.63 15.24 9.61
N TYR A 112 -3.85 14.83 8.38
CA TYR A 112 -3.53 13.49 7.89
C TYR A 112 -2.29 13.50 7.02
N ARG A 113 -1.46 12.47 7.15
CA ARG A 113 -0.45 12.13 6.14
C ARG A 113 -1.18 11.54 4.93
N VAL A 114 -0.83 11.98 3.73
CA VAL A 114 -1.51 11.55 2.51
C VAL A 114 -0.56 10.84 1.54
N ALA A 115 0.55 11.46 1.19
CA ALA A 115 1.47 10.91 0.18
C ALA A 115 2.01 9.52 0.54
N GLY A 116 2.51 9.33 1.77
CA GLY A 116 3.04 8.05 2.22
C GLY A 116 2.00 6.93 2.19
N PRO A 117 0.86 7.08 2.89
CA PRO A 117 -0.23 6.09 2.88
C PRO A 117 -0.78 5.79 1.49
N THR A 118 -0.76 6.74 0.56
CA THR A 118 -1.19 6.54 -0.82
C THR A 118 -0.17 5.73 -1.63
N ARG A 119 1.12 6.02 -1.44
CA ARG A 119 2.23 5.35 -2.11
C ARG A 119 2.35 3.89 -1.70
N HIS A 120 2.20 3.62 -0.40
CA HIS A 120 2.42 2.29 0.17
C HIS A 120 1.69 1.17 -0.57
N PRO A 121 0.37 1.18 -0.77
CA PRO A 121 -0.32 0.07 -1.44
C PRO A 121 0.06 -0.10 -2.91
N VAL A 122 0.46 0.97 -3.60
CA VAL A 122 0.91 0.90 -4.99
C VAL A 122 2.25 0.18 -5.08
N GLU A 123 3.24 0.62 -4.28
CA GLU A 123 4.57 0.03 -4.27
C GLU A 123 4.57 -1.38 -3.66
N GLU A 124 3.71 -1.63 -2.67
CA GLU A 124 3.60 -2.94 -2.03
C GLU A 124 3.02 -3.99 -2.98
N ASN A 125 2.03 -3.63 -3.80
CA ASN A 125 1.49 -4.54 -4.80
C ASN A 125 2.57 -5.01 -5.80
N GLU A 126 3.41 -4.09 -6.30
CA GLU A 126 4.54 -4.46 -7.16
C GLU A 126 5.58 -5.30 -6.41
N ARG A 127 5.86 -4.96 -5.16
CA ARG A 127 6.83 -5.69 -4.31
C ARG A 127 6.39 -7.13 -4.08
N VAL A 128 5.09 -7.36 -3.84
CA VAL A 128 4.52 -8.71 -3.71
C VAL A 128 4.72 -9.53 -5.00
N LEU A 129 4.49 -8.93 -6.16
CA LEU A 129 4.70 -9.62 -7.45
C LEU A 129 6.19 -9.98 -7.64
N ARG A 130 7.10 -9.05 -7.37
CA ARG A 130 8.55 -9.30 -7.43
C ARG A 130 9.00 -10.37 -6.44
N PHE A 131 8.46 -10.36 -5.22
CA PHE A 131 8.73 -11.40 -4.22
C PHE A 131 8.33 -12.79 -4.72
N MET A 132 7.15 -12.91 -5.32
CA MET A 132 6.69 -14.20 -5.87
C MET A 132 7.55 -14.67 -7.05
N GLU A 133 7.95 -13.76 -7.92
CA GLU A 133 8.86 -14.07 -9.04
C GLU A 133 10.22 -14.56 -8.53
N ALA A 134 10.76 -13.88 -7.53
CA ALA A 134 12.01 -14.27 -6.89
C ALA A 134 11.92 -15.67 -6.25
N LEU A 135 10.83 -15.98 -5.53
CA LEU A 135 10.63 -17.31 -4.95
C LEU A 135 10.51 -18.40 -6.04
N ARG A 136 9.83 -18.12 -7.14
CA ARG A 136 9.72 -19.07 -8.27
C ARG A 136 11.08 -19.33 -8.93
N ALA A 137 11.88 -18.27 -9.11
CA ALA A 137 13.24 -18.40 -9.64
C ALA A 137 14.17 -19.17 -8.70
N ALA A 138 14.01 -18.98 -7.39
CA ALA A 138 14.81 -19.66 -6.37
C ALA A 138 14.51 -21.17 -6.22
N LYS A 139 13.48 -21.70 -6.87
CA LYS A 139 13.05 -23.12 -6.77
C LYS A 139 14.19 -24.13 -7.06
N ASN A 140 15.17 -23.74 -7.88
CA ASN A 140 16.31 -24.56 -8.23
C ASN A 140 17.59 -24.26 -7.43
N GLY A 141 17.48 -23.59 -6.27
CA GLY A 141 18.61 -23.27 -5.40
C GLY A 141 19.38 -22.01 -5.80
N ASP A 142 18.77 -21.11 -6.57
CA ASP A 142 19.38 -19.83 -6.92
C ASP A 142 19.39 -18.87 -5.71
N GLU A 143 20.55 -18.76 -5.05
CA GLU A 143 20.76 -17.90 -3.89
C GLU A 143 20.53 -16.40 -4.18
N LYS A 144 20.77 -15.93 -5.40
CA LYS A 144 20.52 -14.53 -5.77
C LYS A 144 19.04 -14.23 -5.74
N SER A 145 18.21 -15.14 -6.23
CA SER A 145 16.77 -15.01 -6.18
C SER A 145 16.23 -15.08 -4.75
N LEU A 146 16.80 -15.92 -3.88
CA LEU A 146 16.47 -15.91 -2.45
C LEU A 146 16.82 -14.58 -1.78
N THR A 147 18.00 -14.02 -2.07
CA THR A 147 18.39 -12.70 -1.59
C THR A 147 17.42 -11.63 -2.05
N ALA A 148 17.03 -11.62 -3.32
CA ALA A 148 16.06 -10.68 -3.87
C ALA A 148 14.68 -10.81 -3.20
N ALA A 149 14.24 -12.01 -2.84
CA ALA A 149 13.03 -12.22 -2.06
C ALA A 149 13.16 -11.61 -0.66
N GLY A 150 14.29 -11.81 0.02
CA GLY A 150 14.59 -11.19 1.31
C GLY A 150 14.57 -9.65 1.25
N GLU A 151 15.17 -9.06 0.22
CA GLU A 151 15.14 -7.61 -0.01
C GLU A 151 13.71 -7.07 -0.18
N CYS A 152 12.83 -7.83 -0.84
CA CYS A 152 11.42 -7.46 -0.91
C CYS A 152 10.76 -7.42 0.48
N MET A 153 11.08 -8.35 1.37
CA MET A 153 10.54 -8.36 2.74
C MET A 153 11.05 -7.17 3.55
N TYR A 154 12.34 -6.83 3.46
CA TYR A 154 12.89 -5.64 4.11
C TYR A 154 12.26 -4.36 3.57
N GLY A 155 12.14 -4.24 2.25
CA GLY A 155 11.50 -3.08 1.62
C GLY A 155 10.01 -2.94 2.01
N ALA A 156 9.29 -4.05 2.24
CA ALA A 156 7.92 -4.02 2.75
C ALA A 156 7.88 -3.46 4.18
N HIS A 157 8.79 -3.91 5.05
CA HIS A 157 8.91 -3.40 6.41
C HIS A 157 9.27 -1.91 6.44
N GLU A 158 10.24 -1.48 5.65
CA GLU A 158 10.62 -0.07 5.52
C GLU A 158 9.46 0.79 5.04
N SER A 159 8.73 0.34 4.02
CA SER A 159 7.56 1.06 3.52
C SER A 159 6.44 1.15 4.56
N TYR A 160 6.24 0.09 5.35
CA TYR A 160 5.26 0.09 6.43
C TYR A 160 5.65 1.08 7.54
N ARG A 161 6.94 1.11 7.92
CA ARG A 161 7.49 2.06 8.89
C ARG A 161 7.40 3.50 8.38
N ASP A 162 7.91 3.78 7.18
CA ASP A 162 8.16 5.15 6.72
C ASP A 162 6.92 5.78 6.07
N ASN A 163 6.17 5.02 5.28
CA ASN A 163 4.97 5.49 4.61
C ASN A 163 3.73 5.44 5.52
N CYS A 164 3.58 4.38 6.32
CA CYS A 164 2.40 4.19 7.17
C CYS A 164 2.62 4.61 8.63
N GLN A 165 3.85 4.61 9.13
CA GLN A 165 4.21 4.85 10.54
C GLN A 165 3.51 3.89 11.51
N LEU A 166 3.41 2.62 11.12
CA LEU A 166 2.70 1.58 11.86
C LEU A 166 3.63 0.47 12.41
N SER A 167 4.93 0.67 12.43
CA SER A 167 5.90 -0.29 13.00
C SER A 167 6.55 0.23 14.27
#